data_17acffc675e879a0c44cb03e08c11631
#
_entry.id   17acffc675e879a0c44cb03e08c11631
#
_cell.length_a   1.000
_cell.length_b   1.000
_cell.length_c   1.000
_cell.angle_alpha   90.00
_cell.angle_beta   90.00
_cell.angle_gamma   90.00
#
_symmetry.space_group_name_H-M   'P 1'
#
loop_
_entity.id
_entity.type
_entity.pdbx_description
1 polymer ?
#
loop_
_entity_poly.entity_id
_entity_poly.type
_entity_poly.pdbx_seq_one_letter_code
_entity_poly.pdbx_strand_id
1 'polypeptide(L)'
;MADKMKVLVTGAAGLVGGHLRTHWGDRYMLRLADIAPVEDLAAHEEFVEMDITDYDAFLAVCQGVDAVVHLAADPSMEAEFYQTLLPLNIIGCYNGFEAAREAGCQRIVFASSINAILGYGREGEPVPWDAPVYPINVYGATKCFGEAL
;
A
#
# COMPACT_ATOMS: atom_id res chain seq x y z
N MET A 1 -27.70 0.83 -13.09
CA MET A 1 -26.24 0.75 -13.35
C MET A 1 -25.65 0.14 -12.10
N ALA A 2 -24.75 -0.84 -12.21
CA ALA A 2 -24.06 -1.33 -11.04
C ALA A 2 -23.24 -0.18 -10.43
N ASP A 3 -23.28 -0.03 -9.11
CA ASP A 3 -22.47 0.97 -8.44
C ASP A 3 -20.99 0.67 -8.71
N LYS A 4 -20.20 1.73 -8.96
CA LYS A 4 -18.76 1.58 -9.17
C LYS A 4 -18.12 1.10 -7.85
N MET A 5 -17.18 0.16 -7.97
CA MET A 5 -16.37 -0.29 -6.84
C MET A 5 -15.66 0.91 -6.18
N LYS A 6 -15.70 0.98 -4.87
CA LYS A 6 -14.97 1.99 -4.09
C LYS A 6 -13.63 1.44 -3.65
N VAL A 7 -12.56 2.11 -4.04
CA VAL A 7 -11.17 1.68 -3.78
C VAL A 7 -10.46 2.72 -2.92
N LEU A 8 -9.93 2.28 -1.78
CA LEU A 8 -8.99 3.06 -0.99
C LEU A 8 -7.58 2.90 -1.55
N VAL A 9 -6.89 4.01 -1.79
CA VAL A 9 -5.47 4.03 -2.16
C VAL A 9 -4.70 4.77 -1.08
N THR A 10 -3.84 4.08 -0.34
CA THR A 10 -2.91 4.73 0.60
C THR A 10 -1.59 5.04 -0.08
N GLY A 11 -0.90 6.09 0.34
CA GLY A 11 0.27 6.57 -0.40
C GLY A 11 -0.13 7.23 -1.73
N ALA A 12 -1.31 7.83 -1.76
CA ALA A 12 -1.93 8.33 -2.97
C ALA A 12 -1.22 9.55 -3.58
N ALA A 13 -0.52 10.34 -2.76
CA ALA A 13 0.30 11.47 -3.22
C ALA A 13 1.65 11.02 -3.82
N GLY A 14 2.02 9.74 -3.65
CA GLY A 14 3.25 9.19 -4.21
C GLY A 14 3.18 8.91 -5.71
N LEU A 15 4.34 8.57 -6.29
CA LEU A 15 4.49 8.32 -7.73
C LEU A 15 3.50 7.26 -8.26
N VAL A 16 3.43 6.11 -7.59
CA VAL A 16 2.56 5.00 -8.02
C VAL A 16 1.08 5.38 -7.87
N GLY A 17 0.70 6.05 -6.77
CA GLY A 17 -0.66 6.55 -6.56
C GLY A 17 -1.11 7.50 -7.67
N GLY A 18 -0.27 8.45 -8.05
CA GLY A 18 -0.54 9.38 -9.15
C GLY A 18 -0.72 8.68 -10.50
N HIS A 19 0.12 7.68 -10.80
CA HIS A 19 -0.03 6.89 -12.02
C HIS A 19 -1.30 6.05 -12.05
N LEU A 20 -1.69 5.45 -10.91
CA LEU A 20 -2.95 4.69 -10.82
C LEU A 20 -4.16 5.58 -11.05
N ARG A 21 -4.23 6.78 -10.44
CA ARG A 21 -5.29 7.76 -10.67
C ARG A 21 -5.45 8.08 -12.16
N THR A 22 -4.34 8.41 -12.82
CA THR A 22 -4.34 8.73 -14.25
C THR A 22 -4.78 7.54 -15.12
N HIS A 23 -4.27 6.34 -14.82
CA HIS A 23 -4.56 5.14 -15.62
C HIS A 23 -6.00 4.64 -15.46
N TRP A 24 -6.53 4.71 -14.24
CA TRP A 24 -7.89 4.23 -13.96
C TRP A 24 -8.97 5.22 -14.42
N GLY A 25 -8.65 6.52 -14.43
CA GLY A 25 -9.66 7.55 -14.72
C GLY A 25 -10.88 7.34 -13.83
N ASP A 26 -12.05 7.36 -14.40
CA ASP A 26 -13.32 7.25 -13.69
C ASP A 26 -13.84 5.80 -13.51
N ARG A 27 -12.99 4.78 -13.67
CA ARG A 27 -13.39 3.36 -13.56
C ARG A 27 -13.90 3.01 -12.16
N TYR A 28 -13.33 3.60 -11.13
CA TYR A 28 -13.64 3.38 -9.72
C TYR A 28 -14.06 4.68 -9.03
N MET A 29 -14.71 4.56 -7.88
CA MET A 29 -14.78 5.64 -6.90
C MET A 29 -13.53 5.53 -6.02
N LEU A 30 -12.71 6.58 -5.98
CA LEU A 30 -11.43 6.54 -5.27
C LEU A 30 -11.49 7.30 -3.97
N ARG A 31 -11.11 6.64 -2.89
CA ARG A 31 -10.70 7.30 -1.64
C ARG A 31 -9.19 7.32 -1.60
N LEU A 32 -8.60 8.51 -1.65
CA LEU A 32 -7.17 8.74 -1.68
C LEU A 32 -6.71 9.13 -0.29
N ALA A 33 -5.79 8.37 0.31
CA ALA A 33 -5.29 8.64 1.65
C ALA A 33 -3.77 8.81 1.64
N ASP A 34 -3.30 9.87 2.27
CA ASP A 34 -1.87 10.19 2.40
C ASP A 34 -1.68 11.23 3.52
N ILE A 35 -0.46 11.37 4.03
CA ILE A 35 -0.07 12.49 4.91
C ILE A 35 0.17 13.79 4.13
N ALA A 36 0.49 13.67 2.84
CA ALA A 36 0.64 14.81 1.94
C ALA A 36 -0.66 15.04 1.15
N PRO A 37 -1.04 16.28 0.88
CA PRO A 37 -2.27 16.58 0.15
C PRO A 37 -2.22 16.04 -1.29
N VAL A 38 -3.37 15.57 -1.75
CA VAL A 38 -3.61 15.25 -3.16
C VAL A 38 -4.49 16.33 -3.73
N GLU A 39 -3.97 17.04 -4.73
CA GLU A 39 -4.69 18.16 -5.38
C GLU A 39 -5.41 17.69 -6.66
N ASP A 40 -6.18 18.59 -7.26
CA ASP A 40 -6.88 18.39 -8.54
C ASP A 40 -7.76 17.12 -8.55
N LEU A 41 -8.57 16.97 -7.49
CA LEU A 41 -9.47 15.82 -7.35
C LEU A 41 -10.55 15.84 -8.43
N ALA A 42 -10.74 14.72 -9.10
CA ALA A 42 -11.84 14.50 -10.01
C ALA A 42 -13.15 14.21 -9.26
N ALA A 43 -14.29 14.30 -9.94
CA ALA A 43 -15.61 14.10 -9.31
C ALA A 43 -15.83 12.71 -8.68
N HIS A 44 -15.03 11.71 -9.05
CA HIS A 44 -15.06 10.34 -8.53
C HIS A 44 -14.00 10.10 -7.45
N GLU A 45 -13.29 11.13 -7.01
CA GLU A 45 -12.20 11.06 -6.04
C GLU A 45 -12.55 11.85 -4.78
N GLU A 46 -12.19 11.32 -3.63
CA GLU A 46 -12.15 12.02 -2.34
C GLU A 46 -10.78 11.85 -1.72
N PHE A 47 -10.28 12.89 -1.04
CA PHE A 47 -9.01 12.83 -0.31
C PHE A 47 -9.25 12.86 1.19
N VAL A 48 -8.50 12.06 1.92
CA VAL A 48 -8.46 12.06 3.38
C VAL A 48 -7.01 12.07 3.83
N GLU A 49 -6.62 13.09 4.61
CA GLU A 49 -5.34 13.10 5.28
C GLU A 49 -5.30 12.01 6.34
N MET A 50 -4.31 11.12 6.28
CA MET A 50 -4.23 9.95 7.14
C MET A 50 -2.79 9.47 7.29
N ASP A 51 -2.37 9.29 8.56
CA ASP A 51 -1.13 8.59 8.90
C ASP A 51 -1.44 7.09 9.06
N ILE A 52 -0.73 6.25 8.32
CA ILE A 52 -0.92 4.79 8.36
C ILE A 52 -0.56 4.17 9.72
N THR A 53 0.18 4.89 10.56
CA THR A 53 0.53 4.44 11.92
C THR A 53 -0.62 4.60 12.91
N ASP A 54 -1.62 5.43 12.58
CA ASP A 54 -2.85 5.60 13.35
C ASP A 54 -3.90 4.56 12.91
N TYR A 55 -4.10 3.53 13.73
CA TYR A 55 -5.03 2.45 13.43
C TYR A 55 -6.48 2.92 13.32
N ASP A 56 -6.93 3.80 14.22
CA ASP A 56 -8.32 4.27 14.23
C ASP A 56 -8.62 5.12 12.98
N ALA A 57 -7.67 5.97 12.59
CA ALA A 57 -7.76 6.73 11.34
C ALA A 57 -7.79 5.79 10.12
N PHE A 58 -6.95 4.75 10.10
CA PHE A 58 -6.94 3.77 9.02
C PHE A 58 -8.27 3.01 8.94
N LEU A 59 -8.78 2.53 10.08
CA LEU A 59 -10.07 1.84 10.14
C LEU A 59 -11.21 2.74 9.63
N ALA A 60 -11.21 4.02 10.01
CA ALA A 60 -12.22 4.98 9.57
C ALA A 60 -12.21 5.14 8.03
N VAL A 61 -11.05 5.22 7.39
CA VAL A 61 -10.97 5.37 5.92
C VAL A 61 -11.28 4.06 5.18
N CYS A 62 -11.22 2.91 5.83
CA CYS A 62 -11.64 1.63 5.26
C CYS A 62 -13.17 1.44 5.25
N GLN A 63 -13.94 2.23 6.03
CA GLN A 63 -15.39 2.07 6.10
C GLN A 63 -16.08 2.33 4.76
N GLY A 64 -16.88 1.37 4.31
CA GLY A 64 -17.62 1.46 3.06
C GLY A 64 -16.76 1.36 1.81
N VAL A 65 -15.56 0.77 1.91
CA VAL A 65 -14.62 0.53 0.82
C VAL A 65 -14.66 -0.95 0.44
N ASP A 66 -14.66 -1.24 -0.85
CA ASP A 66 -14.68 -2.61 -1.37
C ASP A 66 -13.27 -3.23 -1.43
N ALA A 67 -12.28 -2.42 -1.77
CA ALA A 67 -10.90 -2.87 -1.91
C ALA A 67 -9.90 -1.81 -1.45
N VAL A 68 -8.75 -2.27 -0.94
CA VAL A 68 -7.63 -1.41 -0.53
C VAL A 68 -6.43 -1.66 -1.43
N VAL A 69 -5.81 -0.61 -1.92
CA VAL A 69 -4.50 -0.61 -2.57
C VAL A 69 -3.52 0.09 -1.64
N HIS A 70 -2.72 -0.71 -0.95
CA HIS A 70 -1.80 -0.22 0.08
C HIS A 70 -0.42 0.03 -0.51
N LEU A 71 -0.13 1.32 -0.79
CA LEU A 71 1.15 1.78 -1.36
C LEU A 71 2.00 2.52 -0.34
N ALA A 72 1.38 3.07 0.71
CA ALA A 72 2.07 3.87 1.72
C ALA A 72 3.15 3.05 2.44
N ALA A 73 4.38 3.51 2.37
CA ALA A 73 5.55 2.92 3.00
C ALA A 73 6.75 3.86 2.84
N ASP A 74 7.80 3.67 3.63
CA ASP A 74 9.11 4.21 3.28
C ASP A 74 9.75 3.29 2.22
N PRO A 75 10.07 3.79 1.02
CA PRO A 75 10.62 2.99 -0.07
C PRO A 75 12.15 2.87 -0.04
N SER A 76 12.83 3.48 0.91
CA SER A 76 14.30 3.58 0.94
C SER A 76 14.94 2.34 1.52
N MET A 77 15.95 1.80 0.82
CA MET A 77 16.81 0.73 1.35
C MET A 77 17.77 1.21 2.45
N GLU A 78 17.97 2.54 2.56
CA GLU A 78 18.85 3.19 3.52
C GLU A 78 18.08 3.75 4.73
N ALA A 79 16.75 3.54 4.78
CA ALA A 79 15.90 4.04 5.83
C ALA A 79 16.25 3.42 7.19
N GLU A 80 16.18 4.24 8.22
CA GLU A 80 16.43 3.81 9.61
C GLU A 80 15.28 2.94 10.13
N PHE A 81 15.63 1.77 10.67
CA PHE A 81 14.62 0.79 11.06
C PHE A 81 13.63 1.33 12.10
N TYR A 82 14.15 1.84 13.23
CA TYR A 82 13.27 2.30 14.32
C TYR A 82 12.56 3.62 14.01
N GLN A 83 13.13 4.47 13.17
CA GLN A 83 12.59 5.79 12.87
C GLN A 83 11.51 5.76 11.81
N THR A 84 11.65 4.89 10.80
CA THR A 84 10.74 4.88 9.65
C THR A 84 10.25 3.49 9.25
N LEU A 85 11.14 2.49 9.10
CA LEU A 85 10.72 1.19 8.60
C LEU A 85 9.80 0.46 9.60
N LEU A 86 10.09 0.50 10.90
CA LEU A 86 9.23 -0.13 11.90
C LEU A 86 7.84 0.55 11.97
N PRO A 87 7.72 1.88 12.16
CA PRO A 87 6.41 2.49 12.22
C PRO A 87 5.65 2.42 10.89
N LEU A 88 6.28 2.69 9.76
CA LEU A 88 5.58 2.75 8.48
C LEU A 88 5.40 1.38 7.83
N ASN A 89 6.50 0.62 7.67
CA ASN A 89 6.47 -0.59 6.86
C ASN A 89 6.03 -1.84 7.64
N ILE A 90 6.13 -1.83 8.96
CA ILE A 90 5.65 -2.93 9.81
C ILE A 90 4.31 -2.57 10.45
N ILE A 91 4.27 -1.53 11.31
CA ILE A 91 3.05 -1.18 12.04
C ILE A 91 1.98 -0.66 11.08
N GLY A 92 2.31 0.29 10.20
CA GLY A 92 1.38 0.83 9.22
C GLY A 92 0.88 -0.23 8.22
N CYS A 93 1.76 -1.15 7.81
CA CYS A 93 1.37 -2.29 6.97
C CYS A 93 0.37 -3.20 7.70
N TYR A 94 0.67 -3.61 8.94
CA TYR A 94 -0.25 -4.40 9.77
C TYR A 94 -1.59 -3.69 9.96
N ASN A 95 -1.57 -2.40 10.30
CA ASN A 95 -2.79 -1.59 10.43
C ASN A 95 -3.65 -1.65 9.18
N GLY A 96 -3.02 -1.55 8.00
CA GLY A 96 -3.74 -1.60 6.72
C GLY A 96 -4.45 -2.92 6.48
N PHE A 97 -3.79 -4.04 6.74
CA PHE A 97 -4.41 -5.36 6.59
C PHE A 97 -5.52 -5.58 7.62
N GLU A 98 -5.27 -5.25 8.90
CA GLU A 98 -6.24 -5.45 9.96
C GLU A 98 -7.45 -4.52 9.83
N ALA A 99 -7.24 -3.24 9.52
CA ALA A 99 -8.33 -2.29 9.28
C ALA A 99 -9.20 -2.69 8.08
N ALA A 100 -8.57 -3.14 6.98
CA ALA A 100 -9.30 -3.63 5.81
C ALA A 100 -10.14 -4.88 6.16
N ARG A 101 -9.58 -5.82 6.92
CA ARG A 101 -10.29 -7.02 7.40
C ARG A 101 -11.46 -6.66 8.30
N GLU A 102 -11.27 -5.79 9.28
CA GLU A 102 -12.28 -5.37 10.23
C GLU A 102 -13.42 -4.59 9.56
N ALA A 103 -13.09 -3.71 8.61
CA ALA A 103 -14.07 -2.96 7.83
C ALA A 103 -14.84 -3.82 6.80
N GLY A 104 -14.43 -5.07 6.61
CA GLY A 104 -15.09 -5.99 5.68
C GLY A 104 -14.71 -5.76 4.21
N CYS A 105 -13.56 -5.12 3.92
CA CYS A 105 -13.05 -5.00 2.56
C CYS A 105 -12.83 -6.39 1.95
N GLN A 106 -13.22 -6.55 0.69
CA GLN A 106 -13.18 -7.85 0.01
C GLN A 106 -11.80 -8.19 -0.54
N ARG A 107 -10.94 -7.19 -0.71
CA ARG A 107 -9.62 -7.36 -1.31
C ARG A 107 -8.64 -6.32 -0.82
N ILE A 108 -7.41 -6.77 -0.62
CA ILE A 108 -6.26 -5.89 -0.44
C ILE A 108 -5.22 -6.19 -1.54
N VAL A 109 -4.63 -5.15 -2.09
CA VAL A 109 -3.47 -5.21 -2.99
C VAL A 109 -2.33 -4.49 -2.29
N PHE A 110 -1.30 -5.20 -1.96
CA PHE A 110 -0.13 -4.69 -1.26
C PHE A 110 1.04 -4.46 -2.22
N ALA A 111 1.69 -3.30 -2.13
CA ALA A 111 2.90 -3.02 -2.88
C ALA A 111 4.12 -3.66 -2.20
N SER A 112 4.50 -4.84 -2.65
CA SER A 112 5.77 -5.46 -2.28
C SER A 112 6.96 -4.80 -3.02
N SER A 113 8.07 -5.47 -3.10
CA SER A 113 9.28 -4.96 -3.74
C SER A 113 10.12 -6.11 -4.28
N ILE A 114 10.90 -5.84 -5.33
CA ILE A 114 11.98 -6.74 -5.76
C ILE A 114 12.97 -7.04 -4.62
N ASN A 115 13.08 -6.14 -3.63
CA ASN A 115 13.94 -6.36 -2.47
C ASN A 115 13.51 -7.54 -1.59
N ALA A 116 12.25 -7.97 -1.69
CA ALA A 116 11.77 -9.18 -1.01
C ALA A 116 12.43 -10.47 -1.54
N ILE A 117 12.91 -10.44 -2.79
CA ILE A 117 13.52 -11.59 -3.48
C ILE A 117 14.93 -11.31 -4.00
N LEU A 118 15.55 -10.21 -3.61
CA LEU A 118 16.82 -9.74 -4.18
C LEU A 118 18.00 -10.69 -3.93
N GLY A 119 17.89 -11.61 -2.95
CA GLY A 119 18.90 -12.63 -2.66
C GLY A 119 19.00 -13.74 -3.72
N TYR A 120 18.01 -13.89 -4.61
CA TYR A 120 18.09 -14.86 -5.71
C TYR A 120 19.09 -14.48 -6.79
N GLY A 121 19.65 -13.33 -6.69
CA GLY A 121 20.85 -13.02 -7.44
C GLY A 121 20.63 -12.43 -8.79
N ARG A 122 21.75 -12.19 -9.32
CA ARG A 122 22.06 -11.32 -10.42
C ARG A 122 22.54 -12.13 -11.63
N GLU A 123 22.35 -13.44 -11.60
CA GLU A 123 22.96 -14.37 -12.56
C GLU A 123 22.11 -14.64 -13.81
N GLY A 124 21.09 -13.79 -14.03
CA GLY A 124 20.36 -13.80 -15.31
C GLY A 124 19.25 -14.83 -15.43
N GLU A 125 19.08 -15.71 -14.45
CA GLU A 125 17.94 -16.63 -14.43
C GLU A 125 16.69 -15.94 -13.87
N PRO A 126 15.52 -16.10 -14.51
CA PRO A 126 14.27 -15.58 -13.99
C PRO A 126 13.91 -16.21 -12.64
N VAL A 127 13.56 -15.41 -11.67
CA VAL A 127 13.03 -15.90 -10.38
C VAL A 127 11.62 -16.43 -10.60
N PRO A 128 11.32 -17.70 -10.24
CA PRO A 128 9.96 -18.24 -10.33
C PRO A 128 8.96 -17.39 -9.51
N TRP A 129 7.73 -17.30 -9.98
CA TRP A 129 6.68 -16.50 -9.33
C TRP A 129 6.31 -17.04 -7.92
N ASP A 130 6.56 -18.29 -7.65
CA ASP A 130 6.32 -19.00 -6.38
C ASP A 130 7.60 -19.20 -5.55
N ALA A 131 8.70 -18.53 -5.92
CA ALA A 131 9.93 -18.59 -5.15
C ALA A 131 9.71 -18.03 -3.74
N PRO A 132 10.25 -18.67 -2.68
CA PRO A 132 10.24 -18.14 -1.35
C PRO A 132 10.90 -16.75 -1.26
N VAL A 133 10.49 -15.92 -0.30
CA VAL A 133 11.15 -14.64 -0.06
C VAL A 133 12.62 -14.83 0.32
N TYR A 134 13.47 -13.93 -0.19
CA TYR A 134 14.92 -13.96 0.08
C TYR A 134 15.48 -12.53 0.09
N PRO A 135 15.14 -11.73 1.14
CA PRO A 135 15.62 -10.36 1.25
C PRO A 135 17.10 -10.35 1.67
N ILE A 136 17.84 -9.33 1.21
CA ILE A 136 19.23 -9.09 1.59
C ILE A 136 19.44 -7.75 2.30
N ASN A 137 18.37 -7.02 2.57
CA ASN A 137 18.37 -5.78 3.33
C ASN A 137 17.11 -5.68 4.20
N VAL A 138 17.15 -4.75 5.18
CA VAL A 138 16.07 -4.58 6.15
C VAL A 138 14.78 -4.10 5.47
N TYR A 139 14.86 -3.19 4.51
CA TYR A 139 13.70 -2.75 3.73
C TYR A 139 13.00 -3.95 3.05
N GLY A 140 13.77 -4.81 2.37
CA GLY A 140 13.22 -6.04 1.77
C GLY A 140 12.55 -6.95 2.79
N ALA A 141 13.14 -7.11 3.99
CA ALA A 141 12.53 -7.89 5.07
C ALA A 141 11.19 -7.30 5.53
N THR A 142 11.03 -5.97 5.55
CA THR A 142 9.72 -5.35 5.87
C THR A 142 8.68 -5.64 4.78
N LYS A 143 9.09 -5.75 3.52
CA LYS A 143 8.18 -6.13 2.43
C LYS A 143 7.78 -7.61 2.52
N CYS A 144 8.70 -8.49 2.91
CA CYS A 144 8.37 -9.89 3.21
C CYS A 144 7.34 -10.03 4.34
N PHE A 145 7.40 -9.16 5.36
CA PHE A 145 6.38 -9.11 6.40
C PHE A 145 4.98 -8.87 5.81
N GLY A 146 4.82 -7.88 4.93
CA GLY A 146 3.54 -7.61 4.28
C GLY A 146 3.07 -8.73 3.34
N GLU A 147 3.99 -9.50 2.71
CA GLU A 147 3.63 -10.66 1.92
C GLU A 147 3.16 -11.86 2.77
N ALA A 148 3.54 -11.88 4.05
CA ALA A 148 3.17 -12.95 4.98
C ALA A 148 1.82 -12.73 5.67
N LEU A 149 1.26 -11.50 5.61
CA LEU A 149 -0.05 -11.14 6.18
C LEU A 149 -1.20 -11.60 5.29
#